data_73f3eb427381f160fca4ae9188829b3f
#
_entry.id   73f3eb427381f160fca4ae9188829b3f
#
_cell.length_a   1.000
_cell.length_b   1.000
_cell.length_c   1.000
_cell.angle_alpha   90.00
_cell.angle_beta   90.00
_cell.angle_gamma   90.00
#
_symmetry.space_group_name_H-M   'P 1'
#
loop_
_entity.id
_entity.type
_entity.pdbx_description
1 polymer ?
#
loop_
_entity_poly.entity_id
_entity_poly.type
_entity_poly.pdbx_seq_one_letter_code
_entity_poly.pdbx_strand_id
1 'polypeptide(L)'
;MIVVSDYNKGFLTEEDIAYIGFKHPNVICDTKKQLGDWCRDLRFIKLNRSEFENNKEFIEKNDWILEKLIITLDKDGCMYKGTSYSTEQVEIMDISGAGDTFVAGFVKMFLDTEDIPKSIQFGNRCSAQVVQKRGVTTIDYENL
;
A
#
# COMPACT_ATOMS: atom_id res chain seq x y z
N MET A 1 7.39 -10.35 7.42
CA MET A 1 6.81 -9.83 6.17
C MET A 1 7.90 -9.17 5.35
N ILE A 2 7.89 -9.30 4.03
CA ILE A 2 8.78 -8.60 3.11
C ILE A 2 8.01 -7.43 2.49
N VAL A 3 8.63 -6.26 2.47
CA VAL A 3 8.13 -5.07 1.77
C VAL A 3 8.96 -4.87 0.52
N VAL A 4 8.30 -4.86 -0.63
CA VAL A 4 8.88 -4.47 -1.91
C VAL A 4 8.36 -3.08 -2.25
N SER A 5 9.25 -2.07 -2.19
CA SER A 5 8.97 -0.71 -2.64
C SER A 5 9.69 -0.50 -3.97
N ASP A 6 8.93 -0.53 -5.06
CA ASP A 6 9.46 -0.49 -6.42
C ASP A 6 8.96 0.73 -7.19
N TYR A 7 9.86 1.69 -7.40
CA TYR A 7 9.59 2.90 -8.19
C TYR A 7 9.72 2.69 -9.70
N ASN A 8 9.84 1.44 -10.16
CA ASN A 8 10.00 1.06 -11.57
C ASN A 8 11.17 1.79 -12.26
N LYS A 9 12.32 1.85 -11.57
CA LYS A 9 13.57 2.46 -12.08
C LYS A 9 14.57 1.43 -12.60
N GLY A 10 14.12 0.18 -12.83
CA GLY A 10 14.92 -0.89 -13.43
C GLY A 10 15.78 -1.70 -12.44
N PHE A 11 15.61 -1.49 -11.12
CA PHE A 11 16.33 -2.30 -10.11
C PHE A 11 15.73 -3.71 -9.97
N LEU A 12 14.40 -3.82 -9.91
CA LEU A 12 13.69 -5.11 -9.86
C LEU A 12 12.92 -5.32 -11.16
N THR A 13 13.00 -6.52 -11.72
CA THR A 13 12.13 -6.97 -12.80
C THR A 13 10.82 -7.55 -12.25
N GLU A 14 9.86 -7.81 -13.11
CA GLU A 14 8.61 -8.51 -12.75
C GLU A 14 8.90 -9.93 -12.24
N GLU A 15 9.86 -10.61 -12.87
CA GLU A 15 10.31 -11.94 -12.50
C GLU A 15 10.97 -11.95 -11.11
N ASP A 16 11.76 -10.93 -10.78
CA ASP A 16 12.36 -10.81 -9.45
C ASP A 16 11.28 -10.69 -8.37
N ILE A 17 10.27 -9.84 -8.60
CA ILE A 17 9.17 -9.64 -7.66
C ILE A 17 8.31 -10.91 -7.55
N ALA A 18 8.02 -11.58 -8.68
CA ALA A 18 7.31 -12.86 -8.70
C ALA A 18 8.07 -13.93 -7.90
N TYR A 19 9.40 -14.01 -8.09
CA TYR A 19 10.24 -14.95 -7.35
C TYR A 19 10.22 -14.68 -5.84
N ILE A 20 10.27 -13.41 -5.42
CA ILE A 20 10.15 -13.03 -4.00
C ILE A 20 8.80 -13.48 -3.45
N GLY A 21 7.70 -13.23 -4.17
CA GLY A 21 6.35 -13.66 -3.79
C GLY A 21 6.24 -15.18 -3.65
N PHE A 22 6.77 -15.91 -4.63
CA PHE A 22 6.79 -17.37 -4.61
C PHE A 22 7.58 -17.96 -3.43
N LYS A 23 8.68 -17.31 -3.03
CA LYS A 23 9.56 -17.78 -1.94
C LYS A 23 9.04 -17.41 -0.54
N HIS A 24 8.19 -16.40 -0.42
CA HIS A 24 7.76 -15.87 0.86
C HIS A 24 6.25 -15.64 0.91
N PRO A 25 5.52 -16.26 1.86
CA PRO A 25 4.06 -16.17 1.92
C PRO A 25 3.52 -14.78 2.31
N ASN A 26 4.37 -13.93 2.87
CA ASN A 26 3.98 -12.62 3.39
C ASN A 26 4.79 -11.51 2.70
N VAL A 27 4.40 -11.17 1.48
CA VAL A 27 4.99 -10.06 0.71
C VAL A 27 3.93 -8.99 0.45
N ILE A 28 4.24 -7.74 0.77
CA ILE A 28 3.50 -6.57 0.31
C ILE A 28 4.34 -5.83 -0.72
N CYS A 29 3.73 -5.48 -1.85
CA CYS A 29 4.39 -4.74 -2.93
C CYS A 29 3.71 -3.40 -3.15
N ASP A 30 4.48 -2.31 -3.06
CA ASP A 30 4.14 -0.97 -3.55
C ASP A 30 4.93 -0.73 -4.83
N THR A 31 4.28 -0.70 -5.97
CA THR A 31 4.96 -0.66 -7.28
C THR A 31 4.33 0.33 -8.24
N LYS A 32 5.19 0.88 -9.11
CA LYS A 32 4.80 1.70 -10.27
C LYS A 32 4.71 0.88 -11.57
N LYS A 33 4.92 -0.44 -11.50
CA LYS A 33 4.77 -1.33 -12.66
C LYS A 33 3.29 -1.56 -12.99
N GLN A 34 3.03 -1.90 -14.25
CA GLN A 34 1.73 -2.44 -14.63
C GLN A 34 1.52 -3.80 -13.97
N LEU A 35 0.31 -4.03 -13.46
CA LEU A 35 -0.04 -5.32 -12.88
C LEU A 35 -0.09 -6.41 -13.95
N GLY A 36 0.28 -7.61 -13.57
CA GLY A 36 0.34 -8.78 -14.44
C GLY A 36 0.27 -10.07 -13.64
N ASP A 37 0.40 -11.20 -14.32
CA ASP A 37 0.39 -12.52 -13.67
C ASP A 37 1.53 -12.69 -12.65
N TRP A 38 2.57 -11.91 -12.76
CA TRP A 38 3.68 -11.85 -11.79
C TRP A 38 3.25 -11.48 -10.36
N CYS A 39 2.05 -10.90 -10.20
CA CYS A 39 1.49 -10.55 -8.89
C CYS A 39 0.86 -11.73 -8.14
N ARG A 40 0.75 -12.93 -8.76
CA ARG A 40 -0.07 -14.04 -8.22
C ARG A 40 0.32 -14.50 -6.83
N ASP A 41 1.61 -14.53 -6.52
CA ASP A 41 2.12 -15.03 -5.25
C ASP A 41 2.33 -13.94 -4.19
N LEU A 42 2.05 -12.68 -4.53
CA LEU A 42 2.06 -11.59 -3.56
C LEU A 42 0.86 -11.71 -2.61
N ARG A 43 1.06 -11.40 -1.33
CA ARG A 43 -0.04 -11.37 -0.36
C ARG A 43 -0.84 -10.08 -0.45
N PHE A 44 -0.17 -8.94 -0.56
CA PHE A 44 -0.78 -7.63 -0.69
C PHE A 44 -0.09 -6.82 -1.78
N ILE A 45 -0.88 -5.99 -2.46
CA ILE A 45 -0.40 -5.03 -3.45
C ILE A 45 -1.03 -3.68 -3.08
N LYS A 46 -0.19 -2.72 -2.76
CA LYS A 46 -0.67 -1.36 -2.50
C LYS A 46 -0.62 -0.55 -3.80
N LEU A 47 -1.70 0.09 -4.11
CA LEU A 47 -1.84 1.05 -5.21
C LEU A 47 -2.39 2.37 -4.68
N ASN A 48 -2.00 3.49 -5.28
CA ASN A 48 -2.75 4.73 -5.13
C ASN A 48 -3.89 4.80 -6.15
N ARG A 49 -4.75 5.83 -6.05
CA ARG A 49 -5.90 6.03 -6.96
C ARG A 49 -5.48 6.02 -8.43
N SER A 50 -4.43 6.75 -8.79
CA SER A 50 -3.96 6.83 -10.18
C SER A 50 -3.40 5.49 -10.69
N GLU A 51 -2.67 4.78 -9.87
CA GLU A 51 -2.14 3.45 -10.18
C GLU A 51 -3.27 2.44 -10.36
N PHE A 52 -4.30 2.50 -9.52
CA PHE A 52 -5.49 1.66 -9.65
C PHE A 52 -6.21 1.92 -10.98
N GLU A 53 -6.48 3.18 -11.33
CA GLU A 53 -7.14 3.53 -12.59
C GLU A 53 -6.31 3.09 -13.80
N ASN A 54 -4.99 3.24 -13.75
CA ASN A 54 -4.09 2.81 -14.83
C ASN A 54 -4.05 1.28 -15.02
N ASN A 55 -4.44 0.51 -14.02
CA ASN A 55 -4.47 -0.94 -14.05
C ASN A 55 -5.90 -1.52 -14.19
N LYS A 56 -6.90 -0.67 -14.37
CA LYS A 56 -8.32 -1.04 -14.35
C LYS A 56 -8.66 -2.16 -15.32
N GLU A 57 -8.15 -2.09 -16.54
CA GLU A 57 -8.41 -3.12 -17.57
C GLU A 57 -7.89 -4.51 -17.15
N PHE A 58 -6.71 -4.57 -16.53
CA PHE A 58 -6.16 -5.82 -16.02
C PHE A 58 -6.97 -6.34 -14.83
N ILE A 59 -7.34 -5.45 -13.92
CA ILE A 59 -8.11 -5.78 -12.71
C ILE A 59 -9.50 -6.32 -13.08
N GLU A 60 -10.20 -5.68 -14.01
CA GLU A 60 -11.54 -6.11 -14.47
C GLU A 60 -11.52 -7.49 -15.15
N LYS A 61 -10.40 -7.88 -15.74
CA LYS A 61 -10.24 -9.20 -16.37
C LYS A 61 -9.74 -10.29 -15.42
N ASN A 62 -9.33 -9.93 -14.20
CA ASN A 62 -8.62 -10.81 -13.28
C ASN A 62 -9.10 -10.65 -11.83
N ASP A 63 -10.29 -11.14 -11.52
CA ASP A 63 -10.94 -10.98 -10.20
C ASP A 63 -10.08 -11.43 -9.01
N TRP A 64 -9.17 -12.41 -9.24
CA TRP A 64 -8.28 -12.92 -8.19
C TRP A 64 -7.41 -11.85 -7.54
N ILE A 65 -7.10 -10.76 -8.26
CA ILE A 65 -6.22 -9.71 -7.75
C ILE A 65 -6.92 -8.81 -6.72
N LEU A 66 -8.26 -8.69 -6.81
CA LEU A 66 -9.06 -7.85 -5.91
C LEU A 66 -8.89 -8.23 -4.44
N GLU A 67 -8.63 -9.51 -4.17
CA GLU A 67 -8.39 -10.03 -2.83
C GLU A 67 -7.08 -9.50 -2.20
N LYS A 68 -6.18 -8.96 -3.00
CA LYS A 68 -4.83 -8.52 -2.62
C LYS A 68 -4.66 -7.00 -2.62
N LEU A 69 -5.58 -6.27 -3.29
CA LEU A 69 -5.42 -4.84 -3.51
C LEU A 69 -5.77 -4.02 -2.27
N ILE A 70 -4.81 -3.22 -1.82
CA ILE A 70 -4.98 -2.14 -0.85
C ILE A 70 -4.85 -0.83 -1.64
N ILE A 71 -5.95 -0.08 -1.77
CA ILE A 71 -6.00 1.10 -2.63
C ILE A 71 -6.09 2.35 -1.76
N THR A 72 -5.01 3.15 -1.73
CA THR A 72 -5.02 4.43 -1.01
C THR A 72 -5.69 5.51 -1.86
N LEU A 73 -6.61 6.26 -1.24
CA LEU A 73 -7.52 7.21 -1.88
C LEU A 73 -7.33 8.64 -1.38
N ASP A 74 -6.10 9.00 -1.06
CA ASP A 74 -5.71 10.31 -0.54
C ASP A 74 -6.51 10.68 0.72
N LYS A 75 -7.20 11.81 0.73
CA LYS A 75 -8.04 12.27 1.84
C LYS A 75 -9.24 11.35 2.14
N ASP A 76 -9.61 10.48 1.22
CA ASP A 76 -10.74 9.55 1.39
C ASP A 76 -10.32 8.25 2.12
N GLY A 77 -9.02 8.12 2.45
CA GLY A 77 -8.49 6.99 3.18
C GLY A 77 -8.05 5.84 2.29
N CYS A 78 -8.62 4.65 2.50
CA CYS A 78 -8.19 3.43 1.81
C CYS A 78 -9.38 2.52 1.49
N MET A 79 -9.28 1.73 0.44
CA MET A 79 -10.22 0.67 0.09
C MET A 79 -9.52 -0.69 0.08
N TYR A 80 -10.16 -1.70 0.64
CA TYR A 80 -9.74 -3.10 0.60
C TYR A 80 -10.96 -3.99 0.46
N LYS A 81 -10.96 -4.89 -0.53
CA LYS A 81 -12.09 -5.83 -0.80
C LYS A 81 -13.45 -5.13 -0.87
N GLY A 82 -13.52 -3.98 -1.52
CA GLY A 82 -14.74 -3.19 -1.65
C GLY A 82 -15.19 -2.46 -0.37
N THR A 83 -14.49 -2.64 0.75
CA THR A 83 -14.76 -1.90 2.00
C THR A 83 -13.88 -0.67 2.06
N SER A 84 -14.51 0.49 2.34
CA SER A 84 -13.81 1.76 2.53
C SER A 84 -13.44 1.97 3.99
N TYR A 85 -12.20 2.41 4.23
CA TYR A 85 -11.64 2.77 5.53
C TYR A 85 -11.28 4.25 5.50
N SER A 86 -12.10 5.08 6.08
CA SER A 86 -11.86 6.53 6.13
C SER A 86 -10.60 6.88 6.90
N THR A 87 -10.04 8.04 6.59
CA THR A 87 -8.95 8.65 7.36
C THR A 87 -9.42 9.95 8.01
N GLU A 88 -8.63 10.45 8.96
CA GLU A 88 -8.86 11.76 9.55
C GLU A 88 -8.71 12.85 8.48
N GLN A 89 -9.60 13.85 8.54
CA GLN A 89 -9.49 15.02 7.68
C GLN A 89 -8.50 15.99 8.33
N VAL A 90 -7.35 16.15 7.69
CA VAL A 90 -6.25 16.99 8.18
C VAL A 90 -5.86 18.03 7.13
N GLU A 91 -5.21 19.10 7.55
CA GLU A 91 -4.59 20.04 6.62
C GLU A 91 -3.35 19.41 5.98
N ILE A 92 -3.36 19.31 4.66
CA ILE A 92 -2.26 18.71 3.90
C ILE A 92 -1.26 19.79 3.54
N MET A 93 -0.04 19.67 4.05
CA MET A 93 1.09 20.54 3.72
C MET A 93 1.99 19.93 2.66
N ASP A 94 2.23 18.60 2.71
CA ASP A 94 3.08 17.87 1.77
C ASP A 94 2.68 16.39 1.77
N ILE A 95 2.55 15.81 0.57
CA ILE A 95 2.19 14.39 0.41
C ILE A 95 3.40 13.46 0.27
N SER A 96 4.62 14.03 0.30
CA SER A 96 5.86 13.25 0.12
C SER A 96 6.02 12.18 1.20
N GLY A 97 6.19 10.94 0.77
CA GLY A 97 6.36 9.80 1.68
C GLY A 97 5.09 9.27 2.34
N ALA A 98 3.91 9.85 2.06
CA ALA A 98 2.65 9.37 2.64
C ALA A 98 2.36 7.91 2.32
N GLY A 99 2.60 7.48 1.08
CA GLY A 99 2.41 6.09 0.66
C GLY A 99 3.36 5.13 1.35
N ASP A 100 4.65 5.48 1.43
CA ASP A 100 5.66 4.67 2.12
C ASP A 100 5.33 4.56 3.62
N THR A 101 4.88 5.67 4.23
CA THR A 101 4.47 5.71 5.63
C THR A 101 3.21 4.86 5.89
N PHE A 102 2.24 4.88 4.96
CA PHE A 102 1.09 3.99 5.01
C PHE A 102 1.52 2.52 5.04
N VAL A 103 2.40 2.11 4.10
CA VAL A 103 2.90 0.72 4.03
C VAL A 103 3.64 0.33 5.30
N ALA A 104 4.51 1.22 5.81
CA ALA A 104 5.23 0.97 7.05
C ALA A 104 4.29 0.78 8.26
N GLY A 105 3.29 1.66 8.41
CA GLY A 105 2.26 1.55 9.46
C GLY A 105 1.42 0.29 9.32
N PHE A 106 0.95 -0.01 8.11
CA PHE A 106 0.20 -1.24 7.81
C PHE A 106 0.99 -2.48 8.23
N VAL A 107 2.24 -2.59 7.79
CA VAL A 107 3.10 -3.75 8.07
C VAL A 107 3.37 -3.89 9.57
N LYS A 108 3.66 -2.79 10.26
CA LYS A 108 3.87 -2.80 11.72
C LYS A 108 2.66 -3.38 12.45
N MET A 109 1.47 -2.85 12.20
CA MET A 109 0.25 -3.29 12.86
C MET A 109 -0.14 -4.72 12.44
N PHE A 110 0.09 -5.09 11.18
CA PHE A 110 -0.18 -6.43 10.70
C PHE A 110 0.71 -7.49 11.36
N LEU A 111 1.99 -7.19 11.59
CA LEU A 111 2.90 -8.08 12.30
C LEU A 111 2.52 -8.27 13.77
N ASP A 112 1.93 -7.25 14.39
CA ASP A 112 1.52 -7.32 15.79
C ASP A 112 0.18 -8.05 15.99
N THR A 113 -0.74 -7.95 15.03
CA THR A 113 -2.14 -8.32 15.26
C THR A 113 -2.71 -9.29 14.24
N GLU A 114 -2.12 -9.43 13.08
CA GLU A 114 -2.65 -10.13 11.89
C GLU A 114 -4.05 -9.63 11.44
N ASP A 115 -4.50 -8.47 11.95
CA ASP A 115 -5.80 -7.87 11.68
C ASP A 115 -5.67 -6.84 10.54
N ILE A 116 -6.18 -7.17 9.35
CA ILE A 116 -6.07 -6.31 8.17
C ILE A 116 -6.81 -4.98 8.34
N PRO A 117 -8.08 -4.95 8.78
CA PRO A 117 -8.79 -3.71 9.09
C PRO A 117 -8.02 -2.76 10.03
N LYS A 118 -7.52 -3.28 11.14
CA LYS A 118 -6.69 -2.48 12.08
C LYS A 118 -5.42 -1.97 11.43
N SER A 119 -4.79 -2.81 10.62
CA SER A 119 -3.55 -2.45 9.90
C SER A 119 -3.78 -1.32 8.91
N ILE A 120 -4.88 -1.35 8.16
CA ILE A 120 -5.28 -0.28 7.25
C ILE A 120 -5.56 1.01 8.02
N GLN A 121 -6.33 0.95 9.09
CA GLN A 121 -6.64 2.12 9.92
C GLN A 121 -5.37 2.74 10.52
N PHE A 122 -4.44 1.92 10.98
CA PHE A 122 -3.17 2.39 11.51
C PHE A 122 -2.31 3.02 10.42
N GLY A 123 -2.21 2.41 9.22
CA GLY A 123 -1.56 2.99 8.06
C GLY A 123 -2.14 4.35 7.66
N ASN A 124 -3.48 4.48 7.65
CA ASN A 124 -4.16 5.75 7.40
C ASN A 124 -3.77 6.84 8.43
N ARG A 125 -3.73 6.51 9.73
CA ARG A 125 -3.32 7.44 10.79
C ARG A 125 -1.87 7.87 10.63
N CYS A 126 -0.96 6.93 10.34
CA CYS A 126 0.44 7.25 10.07
C CYS A 126 0.59 8.22 8.89
N SER A 127 -0.11 7.98 7.79
CA SER A 127 -0.10 8.86 6.62
C SER A 127 -0.70 10.24 6.94
N ALA A 128 -1.83 10.28 7.65
CA ALA A 128 -2.47 11.55 8.06
C ALA A 128 -1.54 12.41 8.93
N GLN A 129 -0.72 11.79 9.77
CA GLN A 129 0.23 12.52 10.61
C GLN A 129 1.37 13.16 9.78
N VAL A 130 1.94 12.44 8.80
CA VAL A 130 3.10 12.95 8.06
C VAL A 130 2.74 14.00 7.04
N VAL A 131 1.55 13.93 6.42
CA VAL A 131 1.13 14.93 5.42
C VAL A 131 0.89 16.33 6.00
N GLN A 132 0.80 16.46 7.31
CA GLN A 132 0.67 17.75 8.02
C GLN A 132 2.00 18.48 8.20
N LYS A 133 3.11 17.89 7.73
CA LYS A 133 4.45 18.47 7.85
C LYS A 133 5.06 18.66 6.47
N ARG A 134 5.98 19.60 6.33
CA ARG A 134 6.70 19.82 5.06
C ARG A 134 7.84 18.84 4.90
N GLY A 135 8.00 18.31 3.69
CA GLY A 135 9.04 17.35 3.34
C GLY A 135 8.82 15.96 3.92
N VAL A 136 9.73 15.04 3.64
CA VAL A 136 9.71 13.70 4.22
C VAL A 136 9.99 13.77 5.71
N THR A 137 9.09 13.22 6.52
CA THR A 137 9.19 13.26 7.98
C THR A 137 8.86 11.90 8.59
N THR A 138 9.27 11.70 9.83
CA THR A 138 8.93 10.50 10.61
C THR A 138 7.63 10.69 11.38
N ILE A 139 6.96 9.58 11.66
CA ILE A 139 5.81 9.55 12.56
C ILE A 139 6.25 9.84 14.00
N ASP A 140 5.36 10.49 14.74
CA ASP A 140 5.43 10.59 16.19
C ASP A 140 4.53 9.50 16.77
N TYR A 141 5.16 8.43 17.25
CA TYR A 141 4.47 7.23 17.69
C TYR A 141 3.66 7.42 18.97
N GLU A 142 4.03 8.41 19.81
CA GLU A 142 3.32 8.71 21.05
C GLU A 142 1.98 9.42 20.80
N ASN A 143 1.84 10.02 19.61
CA ASN A 143 0.64 10.78 19.18
C ASN A 143 -0.13 10.12 18.03
N LEU A 144 -0.01 8.78 17.89
CA LEU A 144 -0.75 7.99 16.92
C LEU A 144 -2.00 7.33 17.50
#